data_d8a17d69ce8261250ff67202b20a308e
#
_entry.id   d8a17d69ce8261250ff67202b20a308e
#
_cell.length_a   1.000
_cell.length_b   1.000
_cell.length_c   1.000
_cell.angle_alpha   90.00
_cell.angle_beta   90.00
_cell.angle_gamma   90.00
#
_symmetry.space_group_name_H-M   'P 1'
#
loop_
_entity.id
_entity.type
_entity.pdbx_description
1 polymer ?
#
loop_
_entity_poly.entity_id
_entity_poly.type
_entity_poly.pdbx_seq_one_letter_code
_entity_poly.pdbx_strand_id
1 'polypeptide(L)'
;RKGDTMFNINSTLSRRNFLAGAAALGSTAALAGCSSGGSDGGTADDGKTFKIGVIGPLTGAAATYGVSAEKGAKLAAKDFSTKDLKLSLKSEDDVADGEKAINAFNTLCDWGMQALVGPVTTGAAVAVSGEIADDMLMVTPSASSLDVTKDKTTVFQVCFTDPTMGASAAKFLAEKYADAKIALFYNSGDTYSSGVADAFAEQAKESKLDIVDTETFKDDSATSFTNQLTKAKQAGATLIFAPIYYTPASVLLKNAKDDGSTT
;
A
#
# COMPACT_ATOMS: atom_id res chain seq x y z
N ARG A 1 -31.19 28.07 -38.56
CA ARG A 1 -32.45 27.92 -37.81
C ARG A 1 -32.57 26.54 -37.25
N LYS A 2 -32.66 26.47 -35.91
CA LYS A 2 -33.20 25.40 -35.06
C LYS A 2 -32.27 24.17 -34.93
N GLY A 3 -31.97 23.64 -33.77
CA GLY A 3 -32.38 24.01 -32.40
C GLY A 3 -31.64 23.07 -31.47
N ASP A 4 -31.12 23.67 -30.43
CA ASP A 4 -30.45 23.00 -29.33
C ASP A 4 -31.44 22.12 -28.55
N THR A 5 -31.10 20.87 -28.32
CA THR A 5 -31.72 20.09 -27.27
C THR A 5 -30.61 19.65 -26.31
N MET A 6 -30.42 20.43 -25.25
CA MET A 6 -29.67 20.04 -24.07
C MET A 6 -30.36 18.83 -23.41
N PHE A 7 -29.65 17.72 -23.36
CA PHE A 7 -30.00 16.63 -22.43
C PHE A 7 -29.43 16.95 -21.06
N ASN A 8 -30.31 17.39 -20.19
CA ASN A 8 -30.03 17.55 -18.77
C ASN A 8 -30.16 16.19 -18.09
N ILE A 9 -29.01 15.51 -17.79
CA ILE A 9 -29.01 14.28 -17.03
C ILE A 9 -28.60 14.63 -15.59
N ASN A 10 -29.54 15.19 -14.83
CA ASN A 10 -29.53 15.19 -13.39
C ASN A 10 -30.47 14.05 -12.91
N SER A 11 -29.97 12.84 -12.83
CA SER A 11 -30.62 11.77 -12.06
C SER A 11 -29.60 11.19 -11.08
N THR A 12 -29.60 11.76 -9.89
CA THR A 12 -29.02 11.14 -8.69
C THR A 12 -29.74 9.83 -8.40
N LEU A 13 -29.19 8.72 -8.89
CA LEU A 13 -29.61 7.39 -8.47
C LEU A 13 -28.96 7.09 -7.12
N SER A 14 -29.59 7.58 -6.05
CA SER A 14 -29.26 7.16 -4.69
C SER A 14 -29.78 5.73 -4.46
N ARG A 15 -28.95 4.87 -3.87
CA ARG A 15 -29.32 3.50 -3.43
C ARG A 15 -30.62 3.46 -2.60
N ARG A 16 -31.02 4.58 -2.03
CA ARG A 16 -32.25 4.77 -1.27
C ARG A 16 -33.51 4.64 -2.13
N ASN A 17 -33.45 4.94 -3.44
CA ASN A 17 -34.60 4.90 -4.33
C ASN A 17 -34.82 3.54 -4.99
N PHE A 18 -33.84 2.63 -4.94
CA PHE A 18 -33.99 1.27 -5.47
C PHE A 18 -34.82 0.36 -4.53
N LEU A 19 -34.82 0.62 -3.24
CA LEU A 19 -35.57 -0.15 -2.24
C LEU A 19 -37.05 0.27 -2.09
N ALA A 20 -37.45 1.40 -2.64
CA ALA A 20 -38.84 1.89 -2.57
C ALA A 20 -39.74 1.35 -3.67
N GLY A 21 -39.21 0.69 -4.71
CA GLY A 21 -39.97 0.16 -5.86
C GLY A 21 -40.46 -1.26 -5.72
N ALA A 22 -40.10 -2.03 -4.71
CA ALA A 22 -40.41 -3.46 -4.57
C ALA A 22 -41.57 -3.79 -3.60
N ALA A 23 -42.25 -2.78 -3.07
CA ALA A 23 -43.27 -2.98 -2.00
C ALA A 23 -44.72 -2.88 -2.49
N ALA A 24 -44.98 -3.11 -3.78
CA ALA A 24 -46.36 -3.13 -4.27
C ALA A 24 -46.59 -4.29 -5.26
N LEU A 25 -46.73 -5.50 -4.77
CA LEU A 25 -47.54 -6.58 -5.33
C LEU A 25 -47.33 -7.88 -4.54
N GLY A 26 -48.38 -8.37 -3.89
CA GLY A 26 -48.49 -9.77 -3.46
C GLY A 26 -48.71 -10.03 -1.98
N SER A 27 -49.93 -9.86 -1.55
CA SER A 27 -50.45 -10.37 -0.28
C SER A 27 -50.57 -11.91 -0.27
N THR A 28 -50.43 -12.48 0.94
CA THR A 28 -50.87 -13.81 1.42
C THR A 28 -49.98 -15.02 1.10
N ALA A 29 -49.25 -15.46 2.13
CA ALA A 29 -49.38 -16.79 2.74
C ALA A 29 -48.50 -16.91 3.98
N ALA A 30 -49.15 -17.06 5.11
CA ALA A 30 -48.52 -17.49 6.35
C ALA A 30 -48.18 -18.97 6.27
N LEU A 31 -46.96 -19.34 6.67
CA LEU A 31 -46.67 -20.65 7.26
C LEU A 31 -45.47 -20.56 8.16
N ALA A 32 -45.72 -20.89 9.41
CA ALA A 32 -44.77 -21.04 10.48
C ALA A 32 -43.81 -22.19 10.19
N GLY A 33 -42.55 -21.99 10.44
CA GLY A 33 -41.53 -23.02 10.44
C GLY A 33 -40.40 -22.60 11.35
N CYS A 34 -40.39 -23.19 12.52
CA CYS A 34 -39.37 -23.00 13.58
C CYS A 34 -38.00 -23.54 13.17
N SER A 35 -37.04 -22.94 13.79
CA SER A 35 -35.92 -23.62 14.46
C SER A 35 -34.54 -23.46 13.88
N SER A 36 -33.76 -22.84 14.70
CA SER A 36 -32.41 -23.12 15.13
C SER A 36 -31.22 -22.67 14.24
N GLY A 37 -30.49 -21.75 14.78
CA GLY A 37 -29.04 -21.82 14.80
C GLY A 37 -28.33 -20.91 13.84
N GLY A 38 -27.80 -19.84 14.37
CA GLY A 38 -26.81 -19.00 13.70
C GLY A 38 -27.11 -17.51 13.84
N SER A 39 -27.03 -17.01 15.05
CA SER A 39 -27.01 -15.55 15.29
C SER A 39 -25.65 -15.00 14.89
N ASP A 40 -25.51 -14.67 13.62
CA ASP A 40 -24.57 -13.65 13.21
C ASP A 40 -25.34 -12.33 13.25
N GLY A 41 -25.12 -11.62 14.35
CA GLY A 41 -25.82 -10.37 14.64
C GLY A 41 -25.41 -9.28 13.68
N GLY A 42 -26.14 -9.15 12.58
CA GLY A 42 -26.18 -7.91 11.82
C GLY A 42 -26.67 -6.80 12.74
N THR A 43 -25.78 -6.13 13.42
CA THR A 43 -26.13 -4.88 14.14
C THR A 43 -26.65 -3.91 13.10
N ALA A 44 -27.94 -3.55 13.24
CA ALA A 44 -28.50 -2.45 12.47
C ALA A 44 -27.55 -1.27 12.57
N ASP A 45 -27.16 -0.72 11.42
CA ASP A 45 -26.32 0.47 11.37
C ASP A 45 -27.08 1.59 12.08
N ASP A 46 -26.60 2.00 13.25
CA ASP A 46 -27.20 3.05 14.07
C ASP A 46 -26.96 4.45 13.48
N GLY A 47 -26.36 4.52 12.28
CA GLY A 47 -26.01 5.76 11.59
C GLY A 47 -24.90 6.56 12.27
N LYS A 48 -24.32 6.02 13.34
CA LYS A 48 -23.26 6.64 14.14
C LYS A 48 -21.91 5.93 14.01
N THR A 49 -21.90 4.75 13.40
CA THR A 49 -20.66 3.97 13.23
C THR A 49 -20.10 4.17 11.83
N PHE A 50 -18.86 4.66 11.74
CA PHE A 50 -18.09 4.75 10.52
C PHE A 50 -17.05 3.62 10.46
N LYS A 51 -17.13 2.78 9.45
CA LYS A 51 -16.31 1.58 9.29
C LYS A 51 -15.07 1.87 8.46
N ILE A 52 -13.89 1.65 9.02
CA ILE A 52 -12.60 1.85 8.38
C ILE A 52 -11.91 0.50 8.22
N GLY A 53 -11.60 0.12 6.98
CA GLY A 53 -10.74 -1.01 6.67
C GLY A 53 -9.27 -0.65 6.89
N VAL A 54 -8.48 -1.62 7.33
CA VAL A 54 -7.02 -1.49 7.42
C VAL A 54 -6.40 -2.68 6.70
N ILE A 55 -5.57 -2.43 5.68
CA ILE A 55 -4.84 -3.47 4.95
C ILE A 55 -3.35 -3.21 5.06
N GLY A 56 -2.60 -4.26 5.34
CA GLY A 56 -1.14 -4.24 5.32
C GLY A 56 -0.56 -5.58 5.73
N PRO A 57 0.74 -5.77 5.58
CA PRO A 57 1.39 -7.02 5.98
C PRO A 57 1.39 -7.12 7.51
N LEU A 58 0.51 -7.95 8.06
CA LEU A 58 0.46 -8.21 9.50
C LEU A 58 1.34 -9.40 9.88
N THR A 59 1.70 -10.22 8.88
CA THR A 59 2.64 -11.34 8.99
C THR A 59 3.68 -11.28 7.84
N GLY A 60 4.72 -12.15 7.89
CA GLY A 60 5.76 -12.23 6.87
C GLY A 60 6.89 -11.21 7.01
N ALA A 61 7.69 -11.06 5.94
CA ALA A 61 8.94 -10.31 5.93
C ALA A 61 8.80 -8.79 6.17
N ALA A 62 7.62 -8.22 5.87
CA ALA A 62 7.32 -6.81 6.02
C ALA A 62 6.36 -6.49 7.20
N ALA A 63 6.10 -7.46 8.09
CA ALA A 63 5.08 -7.37 9.14
C ALA A 63 5.22 -6.15 10.06
N THR A 64 6.44 -5.71 10.36
CA THR A 64 6.67 -4.56 11.24
C THR A 64 6.00 -3.28 10.70
N TYR A 65 5.98 -3.08 9.38
CA TYR A 65 5.33 -1.92 8.75
C TYR A 65 3.80 -1.98 8.92
N GLY A 66 3.19 -3.11 8.55
CA GLY A 66 1.73 -3.28 8.63
C GLY A 66 1.20 -3.20 10.06
N VAL A 67 1.85 -3.90 10.99
CA VAL A 67 1.49 -3.87 12.42
C VAL A 67 1.62 -2.45 13.00
N SER A 68 2.62 -1.68 12.56
CA SER A 68 2.78 -0.29 13.00
C SER A 68 1.68 0.62 12.46
N ALA A 69 1.34 0.48 11.19
CA ALA A 69 0.23 1.22 10.56
C ALA A 69 -1.12 0.87 11.21
N GLU A 70 -1.38 -0.42 11.48
CA GLU A 70 -2.57 -0.89 12.17
C GLU A 70 -2.70 -0.30 13.59
N LYS A 71 -1.60 -0.28 14.35
CA LYS A 71 -1.59 0.33 15.69
C LYS A 71 -1.87 1.83 15.62
N GLY A 72 -1.31 2.53 14.65
CA GLY A 72 -1.58 3.94 14.41
C GLY A 72 -3.04 4.20 14.08
N ALA A 73 -3.64 3.41 13.19
CA ALA A 73 -5.05 3.49 12.85
C ALA A 73 -5.96 3.23 14.07
N LYS A 74 -5.64 2.19 14.87
CA LYS A 74 -6.38 1.87 16.12
C LYS A 74 -6.29 3.01 17.13
N LEU A 75 -5.12 3.62 17.30
CA LEU A 75 -4.95 4.76 18.21
C LEU A 75 -5.79 5.96 17.72
N ALA A 76 -5.70 6.31 16.45
CA ALA A 76 -6.50 7.39 15.87
C ALA A 76 -8.00 7.14 16.02
N ALA A 77 -8.48 5.93 15.75
CA ALA A 77 -9.89 5.59 15.93
C ALA A 77 -10.35 5.74 17.38
N LYS A 78 -9.50 5.38 18.35
CA LYS A 78 -9.78 5.59 19.77
C LYS A 78 -9.86 7.07 20.13
N ASP A 79 -8.92 7.87 19.63
CA ASP A 79 -8.80 9.29 20.03
C ASP A 79 -9.86 10.17 19.34
N PHE A 80 -10.28 9.82 18.13
CA PHE A 80 -11.25 10.59 17.34
C PHE A 80 -12.70 10.06 17.43
N SER A 81 -12.95 8.90 18.05
CA SER A 81 -14.32 8.47 18.33
C SER A 81 -14.99 9.38 19.34
N THR A 82 -16.26 9.71 19.08
CA THR A 82 -17.09 10.54 19.95
C THR A 82 -18.38 9.81 20.33
N LYS A 83 -19.27 10.46 21.11
CA LYS A 83 -20.60 9.92 21.42
C LYS A 83 -21.51 9.84 20.18
N ASP A 84 -21.26 10.73 19.19
CA ASP A 84 -22.08 10.86 17.99
C ASP A 84 -21.43 10.23 16.75
N LEU A 85 -20.15 9.88 16.82
CA LEU A 85 -19.42 9.19 15.76
C LEU A 85 -18.48 8.13 16.36
N LYS A 86 -18.77 6.88 16.11
CA LYS A 86 -17.93 5.75 16.48
C LYS A 86 -17.10 5.30 15.28
N LEU A 87 -15.79 5.28 15.39
CA LEU A 87 -14.89 4.71 14.38
C LEU A 87 -14.67 3.22 14.70
N SER A 88 -15.10 2.35 13.79
CA SER A 88 -14.94 0.90 13.89
C SER A 88 -13.91 0.44 12.86
N LEU A 89 -12.89 -0.28 13.31
CA LEU A 89 -11.81 -0.78 12.45
C LEU A 89 -11.89 -2.29 12.30
N LYS A 90 -11.62 -2.76 11.08
CA LYS A 90 -11.32 -4.16 10.77
C LYS A 90 -10.03 -4.22 9.97
N SER A 91 -9.10 -5.07 10.39
CA SER A 91 -7.81 -5.25 9.74
C SER A 91 -7.74 -6.58 9.01
N GLU A 92 -7.13 -6.58 7.83
CA GLU A 92 -6.86 -7.78 7.03
C GLU A 92 -5.37 -7.80 6.65
N ASP A 93 -4.79 -9.00 6.63
CA ASP A 93 -3.38 -9.26 6.31
C ASP A 93 -3.20 -9.50 4.81
N ASP A 94 -2.38 -8.71 4.15
CA ASP A 94 -2.01 -8.88 2.74
C ASP A 94 -0.64 -9.56 2.54
N VAL A 95 0.12 -9.80 3.60
CA VAL A 95 1.49 -10.31 3.60
C VAL A 95 2.41 -9.64 2.56
N ALA A 96 2.14 -8.38 2.21
CA ALA A 96 2.79 -7.59 1.15
C ALA A 96 2.59 -8.16 -0.28
N ASP A 97 1.49 -8.86 -0.52
CA ASP A 97 1.15 -9.50 -1.79
C ASP A 97 -0.08 -8.84 -2.43
N GLY A 98 0.00 -8.51 -3.73
CA GLY A 98 -1.06 -7.79 -4.42
C GLY A 98 -2.38 -8.57 -4.54
N GLU A 99 -2.34 -9.88 -4.82
CA GLU A 99 -3.55 -10.70 -4.93
C GLU A 99 -4.23 -10.86 -3.56
N LYS A 100 -3.45 -11.06 -2.50
CA LYS A 100 -3.99 -11.13 -1.14
C LYS A 100 -4.54 -9.78 -0.70
N ALA A 101 -3.92 -8.67 -1.10
CA ALA A 101 -4.46 -7.33 -0.83
C ALA A 101 -5.82 -7.11 -1.48
N ILE A 102 -6.03 -7.56 -2.73
CA ILE A 102 -7.36 -7.53 -3.38
C ILE A 102 -8.37 -8.40 -2.62
N ASN A 103 -7.99 -9.60 -2.18
CA ASN A 103 -8.87 -10.46 -1.39
C ASN A 103 -9.23 -9.82 -0.03
N ALA A 104 -8.26 -9.21 0.64
CA ALA A 104 -8.46 -8.45 1.86
C ALA A 104 -9.40 -7.25 1.65
N PHE A 105 -9.22 -6.51 0.55
CA PHE A 105 -10.09 -5.41 0.14
C PHE A 105 -11.54 -5.87 -0.04
N ASN A 106 -11.77 -6.95 -0.78
CA ASN A 106 -13.11 -7.51 -0.98
C ASN A 106 -13.74 -7.94 0.34
N THR A 107 -12.98 -8.59 1.24
CA THR A 107 -13.45 -8.97 2.59
C THR A 107 -13.89 -7.76 3.41
N LEU A 108 -13.19 -6.62 3.27
CA LEU A 108 -13.55 -5.38 3.95
C LEU A 108 -14.74 -4.68 3.29
N CYS A 109 -14.88 -4.77 1.96
CA CYS A 109 -16.08 -4.31 1.25
C CYS A 109 -17.32 -5.07 1.72
N ASP A 110 -17.25 -6.40 1.82
CA ASP A 110 -18.34 -7.24 2.34
C ASP A 110 -18.71 -6.91 3.79
N TRP A 111 -17.73 -6.53 4.62
CA TRP A 111 -17.97 -6.02 5.96
C TRP A 111 -18.64 -4.63 5.95
N GLY A 112 -18.64 -3.95 4.82
CA GLY A 112 -19.25 -2.64 4.62
C GLY A 112 -18.34 -1.49 5.03
N MET A 113 -17.01 -1.56 4.78
CA MET A 113 -16.10 -0.44 5.01
C MET A 113 -16.50 0.78 4.16
N GLN A 114 -16.19 1.97 4.66
CA GLN A 114 -16.50 3.26 4.06
C GLN A 114 -15.24 4.06 3.70
N ALA A 115 -14.11 3.69 4.28
CA ALA A 115 -12.79 4.21 3.95
C ALA A 115 -11.72 3.16 4.23
N LEU A 116 -10.57 3.28 3.57
CA LEU A 116 -9.45 2.35 3.68
C LEU A 116 -8.18 3.07 4.12
N VAL A 117 -7.52 2.53 5.13
CA VAL A 117 -6.14 2.85 5.52
C VAL A 117 -5.22 1.73 5.01
N GLY A 118 -4.26 2.07 4.19
CA GLY A 118 -3.42 1.09 3.48
C GLY A 118 -3.90 0.86 2.06
N PRO A 119 -3.39 -0.20 1.36
CA PRO A 119 -2.28 -1.07 1.79
C PRO A 119 -0.98 -0.32 2.07
N VAL A 120 -0.10 -0.99 2.83
CA VAL A 120 1.12 -0.37 3.36
C VAL A 120 2.29 -0.47 2.37
N THR A 121 2.43 -1.59 1.67
CA THR A 121 3.47 -1.80 0.65
C THR A 121 2.99 -1.34 -0.74
N THR A 122 3.92 -0.88 -1.56
CA THR A 122 3.61 -0.26 -2.85
C THR A 122 2.89 -1.21 -3.80
N GLY A 123 3.38 -2.44 -3.98
CA GLY A 123 2.76 -3.41 -4.88
C GLY A 123 1.32 -3.75 -4.51
N ALA A 124 1.06 -3.94 -3.20
CA ALA A 124 -0.29 -4.16 -2.68
C ALA A 124 -1.20 -2.94 -2.87
N ALA A 125 -0.67 -1.73 -2.63
CA ALA A 125 -1.44 -0.49 -2.77
C ALA A 125 -1.79 -0.18 -4.22
N VAL A 126 -0.89 -0.44 -5.18
CA VAL A 126 -1.17 -0.31 -6.63
C VAL A 126 -2.28 -1.27 -7.04
N ALA A 127 -2.21 -2.55 -6.59
CA ALA A 127 -3.23 -3.55 -6.90
C ALA A 127 -4.63 -3.12 -6.40
N VAL A 128 -4.74 -2.70 -5.13
CA VAL A 128 -6.02 -2.25 -4.55
C VAL A 128 -6.49 -0.92 -5.15
N SER A 129 -5.58 0.00 -5.46
CA SER A 129 -5.93 1.26 -6.12
C SER A 129 -6.59 1.02 -7.49
N GLY A 130 -6.21 -0.05 -8.20
CA GLY A 130 -6.87 -0.45 -9.44
C GLY A 130 -8.36 -0.80 -9.26
N GLU A 131 -8.73 -1.37 -8.11
CA GLU A 131 -10.07 -1.89 -7.81
C GLU A 131 -10.96 -0.89 -7.06
N ILE A 132 -10.38 0.16 -6.46
CA ILE A 132 -11.12 1.08 -5.59
C ILE A 132 -12.08 1.96 -6.40
N ALA A 133 -13.32 2.08 -5.92
CA ALA A 133 -14.34 2.94 -6.52
C ALA A 133 -14.07 4.42 -6.27
N ASP A 134 -14.54 5.28 -7.17
CA ASP A 134 -14.31 6.74 -7.13
C ASP A 134 -14.96 7.45 -5.93
N ASP A 135 -15.86 6.79 -5.22
CA ASP A 135 -16.56 7.31 -4.03
C ASP A 135 -15.95 6.79 -2.71
N MET A 136 -14.88 5.98 -2.75
CA MET A 136 -14.23 5.43 -1.57
C MET A 136 -12.87 6.11 -1.32
N LEU A 137 -12.69 6.63 -0.11
CA LEU A 137 -11.42 7.20 0.32
C LEU A 137 -10.42 6.08 0.65
N MET A 138 -9.24 6.15 0.07
CA MET A 138 -8.07 5.35 0.43
C MET A 138 -6.90 6.25 0.82
N VAL A 139 -6.27 5.94 1.95
CA VAL A 139 -5.06 6.63 2.39
C VAL A 139 -3.99 5.60 2.69
N THR A 140 -2.92 5.57 1.90
CA THR A 140 -1.76 4.73 2.21
C THR A 140 -0.74 5.46 3.07
N PRO A 141 -0.23 4.82 4.15
CA PRO A 141 0.77 5.44 5.02
C PRO A 141 2.18 5.44 4.43
N SER A 142 2.51 4.52 3.52
CA SER A 142 3.90 4.34 3.08
C SER A 142 4.09 3.84 1.65
N ALA A 143 3.05 3.42 0.95
CA ALA A 143 3.19 3.03 -0.45
C ALA A 143 3.54 4.26 -1.30
N SER A 144 4.68 4.25 -1.97
CA SER A 144 5.37 5.46 -2.43
C SER A 144 5.46 5.62 -3.95
N SER A 145 5.08 4.62 -4.75
CA SER A 145 4.97 4.78 -6.21
C SER A 145 3.89 5.78 -6.59
N LEU A 146 4.14 6.58 -7.62
CA LEU A 146 3.14 7.47 -8.20
C LEU A 146 1.95 6.71 -8.81
N ASP A 147 2.13 5.44 -9.17
CA ASP A 147 1.06 4.60 -9.71
C ASP A 147 -0.07 4.34 -8.71
N VAL A 148 0.20 4.48 -7.40
CA VAL A 148 -0.83 4.33 -6.35
C VAL A 148 -1.95 5.36 -6.49
N THR A 149 -1.62 6.60 -6.87
CA THR A 149 -2.57 7.72 -6.97
C THR A 149 -2.90 8.11 -8.41
N LYS A 150 -2.31 7.41 -9.37
CA LYS A 150 -2.47 7.71 -10.79
C LYS A 150 -3.94 7.60 -11.21
N ASP A 151 -4.44 8.66 -11.85
CA ASP A 151 -5.82 8.75 -12.32
C ASP A 151 -6.90 8.55 -11.22
N LYS A 152 -6.55 8.80 -9.95
CA LYS A 152 -7.43 8.66 -8.79
C LYS A 152 -7.62 9.99 -8.07
N THR A 153 -8.87 10.31 -7.71
CA THR A 153 -9.24 11.53 -6.97
C THR A 153 -9.47 11.30 -5.49
N THR A 154 -9.62 10.04 -5.08
CA THR A 154 -9.94 9.61 -3.71
C THR A 154 -8.85 8.78 -3.06
N VAL A 155 -7.71 8.60 -3.73
CA VAL A 155 -6.55 7.86 -3.23
C VAL A 155 -5.43 8.83 -2.89
N PHE A 156 -4.92 8.75 -1.67
CA PHE A 156 -3.89 9.66 -1.14
C PHE A 156 -2.70 8.90 -0.56
N GLN A 157 -1.53 9.48 -0.71
CA GLN A 157 -0.28 9.03 -0.10
C GLN A 157 0.17 10.05 0.94
N VAL A 158 0.60 9.62 2.12
CA VAL A 158 1.17 10.49 3.17
C VAL A 158 2.67 10.32 3.35
N CYS A 159 3.32 9.61 2.44
CA CYS A 159 4.77 9.41 2.40
C CYS A 159 5.42 10.17 1.23
N PHE A 160 6.76 10.25 1.24
CA PHE A 160 7.52 10.70 0.09
C PHE A 160 7.40 9.70 -1.06
N THR A 161 7.42 10.20 -2.30
CA THR A 161 7.34 9.36 -3.49
C THR A 161 8.68 8.74 -3.88
N ASP A 162 8.65 7.62 -4.60
CA ASP A 162 9.87 6.94 -5.10
C ASP A 162 10.80 7.89 -5.87
N PRO A 163 10.31 8.72 -6.83
CA PRO A 163 11.14 9.70 -7.51
C PRO A 163 11.81 10.69 -6.55
N THR A 164 11.07 11.18 -5.54
CA THR A 164 11.63 12.10 -4.56
C THR A 164 12.70 11.45 -3.70
N MET A 165 12.48 10.21 -3.25
CA MET A 165 13.44 9.49 -2.41
C MET A 165 14.71 9.14 -3.18
N GLY A 166 14.60 8.56 -4.37
CA GLY A 166 15.74 8.20 -5.19
C GLY A 166 16.58 9.41 -5.59
N ALA A 167 15.95 10.45 -6.13
CA ALA A 167 16.64 11.67 -6.54
C ALA A 167 17.29 12.39 -5.36
N SER A 168 16.62 12.48 -4.20
CA SER A 168 17.19 13.11 -3.01
C SER A 168 18.39 12.35 -2.47
N ALA A 169 18.34 11.01 -2.48
CA ALA A 169 19.48 10.18 -2.08
C ALA A 169 20.71 10.41 -3.00
N ALA A 170 20.50 10.43 -4.32
CA ALA A 170 21.58 10.67 -5.27
C ALA A 170 22.18 12.08 -5.09
N LYS A 171 21.36 13.12 -4.92
CA LYS A 171 21.84 14.48 -4.64
C LYS A 171 22.65 14.55 -3.36
N PHE A 172 22.18 13.91 -2.29
CA PHE A 172 22.89 13.84 -1.02
C PHE A 172 24.24 13.15 -1.17
N LEU A 173 24.30 12.01 -1.89
CA LEU A 173 25.57 11.32 -2.12
C LEU A 173 26.53 12.16 -2.98
N ALA A 174 26.05 12.85 -3.99
CA ALA A 174 26.87 13.74 -4.80
C ALA A 174 27.45 14.92 -3.98
N GLU A 175 26.71 15.42 -2.99
CA GLU A 175 27.19 16.48 -2.11
C GLU A 175 28.20 16.00 -1.06
N LYS A 176 27.94 14.83 -0.46
CA LYS A 176 28.71 14.35 0.70
C LYS A 176 29.77 13.29 0.38
N TYR A 177 29.60 12.57 -0.72
CA TYR A 177 30.39 11.39 -1.08
C TYR A 177 30.65 11.35 -2.59
N ALA A 178 31.05 12.49 -3.18
CA ALA A 178 31.22 12.66 -4.63
C ALA A 178 32.16 11.63 -5.28
N ASP A 179 33.19 11.19 -4.55
CA ASP A 179 34.19 10.22 -5.03
C ASP A 179 33.81 8.76 -4.74
N ALA A 180 32.63 8.50 -4.16
CA ALA A 180 32.21 7.15 -3.85
C ALA A 180 31.91 6.35 -5.12
N LYS A 181 32.40 5.12 -5.17
CA LYS A 181 32.01 4.12 -6.14
C LYS A 181 30.82 3.35 -5.61
N ILE A 182 29.68 3.51 -6.24
CA ILE A 182 28.39 3.04 -5.71
C ILE A 182 28.04 1.69 -6.32
N ALA A 183 27.70 0.70 -5.46
CA ALA A 183 26.92 -0.47 -5.87
C ALA A 183 25.45 -0.16 -5.58
N LEU A 184 24.61 -0.22 -6.59
CA LEU A 184 23.16 -0.16 -6.48
C LEU A 184 22.60 -1.57 -6.23
N PHE A 185 21.89 -1.77 -5.12
CA PHE A 185 21.39 -3.08 -4.72
C PHE A 185 19.89 -3.01 -4.42
N TYR A 186 19.04 -3.71 -5.19
CA TYR A 186 17.59 -3.58 -5.03
C TYR A 186 16.81 -4.86 -5.32
N ASN A 187 15.56 -4.93 -4.84
CA ASN A 187 14.63 -6.00 -5.17
C ASN A 187 13.92 -5.67 -6.49
N SER A 188 14.30 -6.37 -7.58
CA SER A 188 13.70 -6.18 -8.91
C SER A 188 12.30 -6.80 -9.04
N GLY A 189 11.82 -7.49 -8.02
CA GLY A 189 10.45 -8.02 -7.93
C GLY A 189 9.50 -7.12 -7.13
N ASP A 190 10.00 -6.05 -6.51
CA ASP A 190 9.21 -5.12 -5.70
C ASP A 190 9.11 -3.74 -6.34
N THR A 191 7.89 -3.22 -6.45
CA THR A 191 7.61 -1.94 -7.14
C THR A 191 8.27 -0.74 -6.45
N TYR A 192 8.27 -0.70 -5.10
CA TYR A 192 8.93 0.34 -4.33
C TYR A 192 10.44 0.33 -4.57
N SER A 193 11.06 -0.84 -4.38
CA SER A 193 12.50 -1.00 -4.47
C SER A 193 13.03 -0.62 -5.86
N SER A 194 12.34 -1.08 -6.92
CA SER A 194 12.65 -0.74 -8.31
C SER A 194 12.42 0.74 -8.59
N GLY A 195 11.30 1.31 -8.17
CA GLY A 195 10.98 2.73 -8.42
C GLY A 195 12.00 3.70 -7.80
N VAL A 196 12.43 3.43 -6.56
CA VAL A 196 13.48 4.23 -5.92
C VAL A 196 14.84 4.03 -6.58
N ALA A 197 15.18 2.78 -6.97
CA ALA A 197 16.43 2.47 -7.63
C ALA A 197 16.54 3.15 -9.00
N ASP A 198 15.47 3.15 -9.79
CA ASP A 198 15.41 3.80 -11.10
C ASP A 198 15.59 5.32 -10.97
N ALA A 199 14.86 5.95 -10.04
CA ALA A 199 14.97 7.38 -9.80
C ALA A 199 16.35 7.77 -9.25
N PHE A 200 16.97 6.93 -8.43
CA PHE A 200 18.34 7.11 -7.98
C PHE A 200 19.31 7.04 -9.14
N ALA A 201 19.22 6.03 -10.00
CA ALA A 201 20.12 5.82 -11.14
C ALA A 201 20.01 6.97 -12.17
N GLU A 202 18.81 7.49 -12.41
CA GLU A 202 18.57 8.64 -13.28
C GLU A 202 19.28 9.89 -12.71
N GLN A 203 19.01 10.23 -11.45
CA GLN A 203 19.62 11.40 -10.80
C GLN A 203 21.13 11.23 -10.62
N ALA A 204 21.61 10.00 -10.38
CA ALA A 204 23.05 9.73 -10.28
C ALA A 204 23.80 10.09 -11.56
N LYS A 205 23.22 9.83 -12.75
CA LYS A 205 23.80 10.25 -14.04
C LYS A 205 23.91 11.77 -14.15
N GLU A 206 22.84 12.50 -13.78
CA GLU A 206 22.81 13.95 -13.77
C GLU A 206 23.84 14.53 -12.79
N SER A 207 23.97 13.92 -11.63
CA SER A 207 24.88 14.31 -10.55
C SER A 207 26.29 13.80 -10.75
N LYS A 208 26.57 13.04 -11.82
CA LYS A 208 27.88 12.44 -12.16
C LYS A 208 28.43 11.52 -11.08
N LEU A 209 27.57 10.81 -10.37
CA LEU A 209 27.96 9.76 -9.45
C LEU A 209 28.41 8.51 -10.22
N ASP A 210 29.38 7.80 -9.68
CA ASP A 210 29.93 6.57 -10.28
C ASP A 210 29.21 5.34 -9.73
N ILE A 211 28.21 4.83 -10.47
CA ILE A 211 27.58 3.54 -10.19
C ILE A 211 28.41 2.46 -10.90
N VAL A 212 29.27 1.78 -10.15
CA VAL A 212 30.21 0.77 -10.67
C VAL A 212 29.61 -0.63 -10.78
N ASP A 213 28.51 -0.88 -10.06
CA ASP A 213 27.84 -2.19 -10.06
C ASP A 213 26.35 -2.03 -9.75
N THR A 214 25.54 -2.96 -10.29
CA THR A 214 24.09 -3.05 -10.02
C THR A 214 23.70 -4.49 -9.79
N GLU A 215 23.33 -4.83 -8.57
CA GLU A 215 22.93 -6.16 -8.16
C GLU A 215 21.47 -6.22 -7.74
N THR A 216 20.80 -7.30 -8.06
CA THR A 216 19.38 -7.47 -7.76
C THR A 216 19.07 -8.80 -7.08
N PHE A 217 17.90 -8.84 -6.47
CA PHE A 217 17.23 -10.05 -5.99
C PHE A 217 15.72 -9.93 -6.22
N LYS A 218 14.94 -10.96 -5.88
CA LYS A 218 13.48 -10.98 -6.12
C LYS A 218 12.66 -11.44 -4.92
N ASP A 219 13.30 -11.93 -3.87
CA ASP A 219 12.63 -12.55 -2.73
C ASP A 219 13.11 -11.93 -1.41
N ASP A 220 12.23 -11.20 -0.75
CA ASP A 220 12.50 -10.56 0.54
C ASP A 220 12.79 -11.55 1.68
N SER A 221 12.56 -12.85 1.47
CA SER A 221 12.95 -13.93 2.37
C SER A 221 14.34 -14.50 2.07
N ALA A 222 15.09 -13.93 1.11
CA ALA A 222 16.45 -14.37 0.80
C ALA A 222 17.35 -14.35 2.04
N THR A 223 18.13 -15.43 2.21
CA THR A 223 18.95 -15.66 3.39
C THR A 223 20.43 -15.34 3.19
N SER A 224 20.85 -14.99 1.97
CA SER A 224 22.23 -14.62 1.66
C SER A 224 22.34 -13.74 0.43
N PHE A 225 23.25 -12.77 0.51
CA PHE A 225 23.65 -11.85 -0.57
C PHE A 225 25.17 -11.85 -0.80
N THR A 226 25.86 -12.88 -0.35
CA THR A 226 27.33 -12.99 -0.44
C THR A 226 27.84 -12.89 -1.88
N ASN A 227 27.12 -13.47 -2.85
CA ASN A 227 27.53 -13.41 -4.26
C ASN A 227 27.45 -11.97 -4.82
N GLN A 228 26.38 -11.25 -4.50
CA GLN A 228 26.18 -9.86 -4.92
C GLN A 228 27.25 -8.94 -4.28
N LEU A 229 27.49 -9.11 -2.97
CA LEU A 229 28.54 -8.38 -2.26
C LEU A 229 29.93 -8.64 -2.86
N THR A 230 30.22 -9.90 -3.23
CA THR A 230 31.49 -10.24 -3.88
C THR A 230 31.68 -9.51 -5.20
N LYS A 231 30.63 -9.42 -6.03
CA LYS A 231 30.68 -8.70 -7.30
C LYS A 231 30.84 -7.19 -7.09
N ALA A 232 30.06 -6.60 -6.20
CA ALA A 232 30.19 -5.19 -5.82
C ALA A 232 31.62 -4.84 -5.38
N LYS A 233 32.23 -5.71 -4.55
CA LYS A 233 33.63 -5.57 -4.11
C LYS A 233 34.62 -5.71 -5.27
N GLN A 234 34.42 -6.66 -6.18
CA GLN A 234 35.26 -6.84 -7.37
C GLN A 234 35.16 -5.64 -8.32
N ALA A 235 33.99 -5.01 -8.43
CA ALA A 235 33.80 -3.76 -9.17
C ALA A 235 34.43 -2.54 -8.49
N GLY A 236 34.94 -2.71 -7.25
CA GLY A 236 35.58 -1.65 -6.49
C GLY A 236 34.60 -0.71 -5.80
N ALA A 237 33.36 -1.14 -5.54
CA ALA A 237 32.39 -0.36 -4.80
C ALA A 237 32.90 0.00 -3.40
N THR A 238 32.70 1.26 -3.00
CA THR A 238 33.01 1.78 -1.68
C THR A 238 31.78 2.16 -0.87
N LEU A 239 30.60 2.14 -1.51
CA LEU A 239 29.31 2.45 -0.92
C LEU A 239 28.24 1.59 -1.58
N ILE A 240 27.28 1.11 -0.79
CA ILE A 240 26.09 0.42 -1.30
C ILE A 240 24.87 1.32 -1.07
N PHE A 241 24.13 1.64 -2.12
CA PHE A 241 22.81 2.20 -2.01
C PHE A 241 21.77 1.08 -2.17
N ALA A 242 20.95 0.85 -1.13
CA ALA A 242 20.03 -0.29 -1.08
C ALA A 242 18.61 0.14 -0.65
N PRO A 243 17.75 0.55 -1.60
CA PRO A 243 16.35 0.85 -1.33
C PRO A 243 15.54 -0.44 -1.18
N ILE A 244 15.66 -1.10 -0.04
CA ILE A 244 15.07 -2.41 0.25
C ILE A 244 14.41 -2.43 1.62
N TYR A 245 13.51 -3.39 1.86
CA TYR A 245 12.88 -3.56 3.17
C TYR A 245 13.85 -4.06 4.23
N TYR A 246 13.48 -3.92 5.50
CA TYR A 246 14.39 -4.17 6.64
C TYR A 246 14.86 -5.63 6.75
N THR A 247 14.06 -6.62 6.34
CA THR A 247 14.45 -8.03 6.39
C THR A 247 15.63 -8.32 5.46
N PRO A 248 15.56 -8.08 4.14
CA PRO A 248 16.73 -8.24 3.27
C PRO A 248 17.88 -7.28 3.64
N ALA A 249 17.59 -6.05 4.12
CA ALA A 249 18.64 -5.14 4.58
C ALA A 249 19.45 -5.70 5.74
N SER A 250 18.81 -6.37 6.70
CA SER A 250 19.49 -7.01 7.82
C SER A 250 20.41 -8.16 7.37
N VAL A 251 19.98 -8.95 6.38
CA VAL A 251 20.78 -10.02 5.78
C VAL A 251 21.98 -9.44 5.02
N LEU A 252 21.75 -8.39 4.21
CA LEU A 252 22.81 -7.69 3.48
C LEU A 252 23.88 -7.16 4.42
N LEU A 253 23.49 -6.45 5.47
CA LEU A 253 24.42 -5.90 6.47
C LEU A 253 25.19 -6.97 7.23
N LYS A 254 24.53 -8.08 7.59
CA LYS A 254 25.17 -9.21 8.23
C LYS A 254 26.23 -9.84 7.30
N ASN A 255 25.88 -10.11 6.05
CA ASN A 255 26.83 -10.70 5.10
C ASN A 255 28.00 -9.73 4.80
N ALA A 256 27.73 -8.45 4.67
CA ALA A 256 28.78 -7.43 4.47
C ALA A 256 29.75 -7.34 5.67
N LYS A 257 29.25 -7.52 6.88
CA LYS A 257 30.09 -7.59 8.09
C LYS A 257 30.92 -8.87 8.11
N ASP A 258 30.31 -10.03 7.80
CA ASP A 258 30.98 -11.34 7.86
C ASP A 258 32.11 -11.46 6.83
N ASP A 259 32.02 -10.78 5.67
CA ASP A 259 33.08 -10.75 4.63
C ASP A 259 34.09 -9.58 4.79
N GLY A 260 33.94 -8.79 5.85
CA GLY A 260 34.83 -7.65 6.15
C GLY A 260 34.63 -6.43 5.22
N SER A 261 33.49 -6.33 4.54
CA SER A 261 33.15 -5.19 3.66
C SER A 261 32.63 -3.97 4.44
N THR A 262 32.32 -4.12 5.73
CA THR A 262 31.93 -3.01 6.61
C THR A 262 33.01 -2.77 7.67
N THR A 263 33.44 -1.53 7.83
CA THR A 263 34.29 -1.08 8.94
C THR A 263 33.47 -0.34 9.97
#